data_c564d0d7f45d36f74b67f85b93659446
#
_entry.id   c564d0d7f45d36f74b67f85b93659446
#
_cell.length_a   1.000
_cell.length_b   1.000
_cell.length_c   1.000
_cell.angle_alpha   90.00
_cell.angle_beta   90.00
_cell.angle_gamma   90.00
#
_symmetry.space_group_name_H-M   'P 1'
#
loop_
_entity.id
_entity.type
_entity.pdbx_description
1 polymer ?
#
loop_
_entity_poly.entity_id
_entity_poly.type
_entity_poly.pdbx_seq_one_letter_code
_entity_poly.pdbx_strand_id
1 'polypeptide(L)'
;MALKNDRLLKALLGREVDVTPVWMMRQAGRYLPEYRNTRKIAGDFMNLCRSPEMACEVTLQPLRRYSFDAAILFSDILTIPDAMGQGLYFETGEGPRFKKVIQTRADVDSLREITAVDDLSYVMSAVTLIRNELNGSIPLIGFSGSPWTLATYMIEGGGSKDFSKVKAFMYNEPEAMHLLLEKLTDAVIDYLNSQIRAGAQAVQVFDTWGGVLNTPGYFKFSLNYMKRIVSKLIRQHDSRDVPIILFTKNGSQWLSQIADAGAHAIGLDWTIEIGAAKKLVGTKCALQGNMDPSILYSSPKTIREEVDRILSDFGKQNGHVFNLGHGIAPGVNPDHVKVFVDSVHEISAQYHI
;
A
#
# COMPACT_ATOMS: atom_id res chain seq x y z
N MET A 1 -16.79 11.69 -13.27
CA MET A 1 -16.02 12.91 -13.61
C MET A 1 -14.73 12.50 -14.29
N ALA A 2 -14.32 13.16 -15.38
CA ALA A 2 -13.06 12.86 -16.06
C ALA A 2 -11.87 13.31 -15.19
N LEU A 3 -10.79 12.49 -15.14
CA LEU A 3 -9.54 12.87 -14.49
C LEU A 3 -8.79 13.88 -15.35
N LYS A 4 -8.26 14.93 -14.71
CA LYS A 4 -7.37 15.91 -15.35
C LYS A 4 -5.96 15.35 -15.49
N ASN A 5 -5.51 14.57 -14.52
CA ASN A 5 -4.26 13.83 -14.54
C ASN A 5 -4.57 12.35 -14.27
N ASP A 6 -4.41 11.52 -15.30
CA ASP A 6 -4.65 10.07 -15.27
C ASP A 6 -3.36 9.26 -15.45
N ARG A 7 -2.19 9.91 -15.37
CA ARG A 7 -0.86 9.30 -15.58
C ARG A 7 -0.66 8.03 -14.78
N LEU A 8 -1.01 8.06 -13.47
CA LEU A 8 -0.88 6.87 -12.63
C LEU A 8 -1.65 5.69 -13.20
N LEU A 9 -2.94 5.89 -13.52
CA LEU A 9 -3.79 4.80 -14.03
C LEU A 9 -3.28 4.27 -15.37
N LYS A 10 -2.84 5.16 -16.26
CA LYS A 10 -2.23 4.78 -17.55
C LYS A 10 -0.96 3.96 -17.34
N ALA A 11 -0.04 4.43 -16.52
CA ALA A 11 1.22 3.73 -16.25
C ALA A 11 0.99 2.35 -15.63
N LEU A 12 0.06 2.24 -14.65
CA LEU A 12 -0.30 0.95 -14.03
C LEU A 12 -0.91 -0.04 -15.04
N LEU A 13 -1.54 0.46 -16.11
CA LEU A 13 -2.12 -0.34 -17.19
C LEU A 13 -1.14 -0.53 -18.37
N GLY A 14 0.12 -0.12 -18.24
CA GLY A 14 1.12 -0.21 -19.30
C GLY A 14 0.88 0.71 -20.51
N ARG A 15 0.03 1.74 -20.34
CA ARG A 15 -0.29 2.73 -21.39
C ARG A 15 0.71 3.88 -21.38
N GLU A 16 0.79 4.60 -22.49
CA GLU A 16 1.67 5.76 -22.66
C GLU A 16 1.34 6.90 -21.71
N VAL A 17 2.38 7.56 -21.22
CA VAL A 17 2.34 8.76 -20.40
C VAL A 17 3.40 9.75 -20.88
N ASP A 18 3.23 11.03 -20.59
CA ASP A 18 4.17 12.11 -20.94
C ASP A 18 5.37 12.19 -19.98
N VAL A 19 5.19 11.80 -18.72
CA VAL A 19 6.23 11.68 -17.70
C VAL A 19 5.90 10.51 -16.78
N THR A 20 6.91 9.94 -16.13
CA THR A 20 6.69 8.88 -15.14
C THR A 20 5.89 9.43 -13.96
N PRO A 21 4.69 8.89 -13.67
CA PRO A 21 3.91 9.34 -12.52
C PRO A 21 4.59 8.97 -11.21
N VAL A 22 4.44 9.86 -10.21
CA VAL A 22 5.01 9.68 -8.89
C VAL A 22 3.96 9.87 -7.79
N TRP A 23 3.97 8.96 -6.84
CA TRP A 23 3.35 9.09 -5.54
C TRP A 23 4.27 8.49 -4.49
N MET A 24 3.97 8.68 -3.20
CA MET A 24 4.89 8.24 -2.16
C MET A 24 4.16 7.49 -1.06
N MET A 25 4.62 6.30 -0.73
CA MET A 25 4.11 5.49 0.37
C MET A 25 4.25 6.25 1.70
N ARG A 26 3.15 6.43 2.43
CA ARG A 26 3.02 7.27 3.64
C ARG A 26 3.20 8.76 3.36
N GLN A 27 2.82 9.25 2.16
CA GLN A 27 2.89 10.67 1.80
C GLN A 27 2.14 11.58 2.78
N ALA A 28 1.02 11.15 3.34
CA ALA A 28 0.46 11.72 4.57
C ALA A 28 1.16 11.11 5.78
N GLY A 29 2.02 11.87 6.46
CA GLY A 29 2.85 11.27 7.49
C GLY A 29 3.55 12.25 8.42
N ARG A 30 4.18 11.70 9.45
CA ARG A 30 4.80 12.46 10.57
C ARG A 30 5.94 13.39 10.16
N TYR A 31 6.49 13.27 8.96
CA TYR A 31 7.48 14.21 8.44
C TYR A 31 6.87 15.60 8.17
N LEU A 32 5.55 15.70 7.90
CA LEU A 32 4.82 16.95 7.69
C LEU A 32 4.43 17.63 9.01
N PRO A 33 4.75 18.92 9.21
CA PRO A 33 4.31 19.67 10.38
C PRO A 33 2.79 19.72 10.54
N GLU A 34 2.05 19.96 9.44
CA GLU A 34 0.59 20.02 9.41
C GLU A 34 -0.04 18.67 9.80
N TYR A 35 0.52 17.55 9.36
CA TYR A 35 0.08 16.23 9.78
C TYR A 35 0.23 16.05 11.29
N ARG A 36 1.39 16.43 11.86
CA ARG A 36 1.61 16.34 13.30
C ARG A 36 0.61 17.19 14.09
N ASN A 37 0.24 18.37 13.57
CA ASN A 37 -0.77 19.21 14.18
C ASN A 37 -2.17 18.58 14.13
N THR A 38 -2.61 18.11 12.98
CA THR A 38 -3.92 17.41 12.83
C THR A 38 -3.97 16.16 13.72
N ARG A 39 -2.87 15.41 13.80
CA ARG A 39 -2.72 14.23 14.66
C ARG A 39 -2.88 14.57 16.15
N LYS A 40 -2.33 15.73 16.58
CA LYS A 40 -2.45 16.24 17.94
C LYS A 40 -3.90 16.64 18.26
N ILE A 41 -4.60 17.29 17.33
CA ILE A 41 -6.01 17.65 17.47
C ILE A 41 -6.90 16.42 17.60
N ALA A 42 -6.63 15.36 16.84
CA ALA A 42 -7.37 14.09 16.89
C ALA A 42 -7.20 13.34 18.23
N GLY A 43 -6.14 13.65 18.98
CA GLY A 43 -5.82 13.00 20.26
C GLY A 43 -5.09 11.67 20.09
N ASP A 44 -5.70 10.68 19.43
CA ASP A 44 -5.07 9.40 19.13
C ASP A 44 -5.13 9.03 17.64
N PHE A 45 -4.42 7.97 17.22
CA PHE A 45 -4.33 7.59 15.82
C PHE A 45 -5.64 7.01 15.29
N MET A 46 -6.35 6.25 16.10
CA MET A 46 -7.60 5.65 15.66
C MET A 46 -8.71 6.68 15.52
N ASN A 47 -8.73 7.71 16.40
CA ASN A 47 -9.64 8.84 16.23
C ASN A 47 -9.39 9.57 14.90
N LEU A 48 -8.12 9.78 14.54
CA LEU A 48 -7.76 10.35 13.23
C LEU A 48 -8.27 9.48 12.07
N CYS A 49 -8.08 8.16 12.13
CA CYS A 49 -8.54 7.23 11.09
C CYS A 49 -10.07 7.12 11.03
N ARG A 50 -10.76 7.22 12.17
CA ARG A 50 -12.22 7.06 12.26
C ARG A 50 -13.01 8.33 11.95
N SER A 51 -12.35 9.50 11.82
CA SER A 51 -12.98 10.73 11.35
C SER A 51 -12.75 10.88 9.85
N PRO A 52 -13.79 10.74 9.01
CA PRO A 52 -13.68 10.94 7.56
C PRO A 52 -13.10 12.32 7.19
N GLU A 53 -13.47 13.37 7.92
CA GLU A 53 -13.01 14.75 7.70
C GLU A 53 -11.51 14.88 8.00
N MET A 54 -11.04 14.34 9.12
CA MET A 54 -9.61 14.38 9.47
C MET A 54 -8.78 13.49 8.55
N ALA A 55 -9.28 12.31 8.19
CA ALA A 55 -8.62 11.43 7.22
C ALA A 55 -8.53 12.10 5.84
N CYS A 56 -9.57 12.80 5.41
CA CYS A 56 -9.56 13.61 4.19
C CYS A 56 -8.52 14.73 4.29
N GLU A 57 -8.54 15.54 5.35
CA GLU A 57 -7.60 16.64 5.54
C GLU A 57 -6.15 16.16 5.44
N VAL A 58 -5.76 15.10 6.19
CA VAL A 58 -4.38 14.61 6.14
C VAL A 58 -4.01 13.99 4.80
N THR A 59 -4.97 13.42 4.07
CA THR A 59 -4.75 12.91 2.70
C THR A 59 -4.41 14.04 1.74
N LEU A 60 -5.04 15.21 1.89
CA LEU A 60 -4.85 16.37 1.01
C LEU A 60 -3.60 17.20 1.34
N GLN A 61 -3.11 17.15 2.58
CA GLN A 61 -1.96 17.95 3.02
C GLN A 61 -0.72 17.80 2.12
N PRO A 62 -0.23 16.59 1.78
CA PRO A 62 0.93 16.44 0.90
C PRO A 62 0.65 16.97 -0.53
N LEU A 63 -0.61 16.91 -1.00
CA LEU A 63 -0.98 17.38 -2.33
C LEU A 63 -0.97 18.91 -2.47
N ARG A 64 -1.09 19.63 -1.36
CA ARG A 64 -0.93 21.10 -1.33
C ARG A 64 0.55 21.51 -1.40
N ARG A 65 1.48 20.60 -1.09
CA ARG A 65 2.93 20.86 -1.11
C ARG A 65 3.62 20.36 -2.36
N TYR A 66 3.17 19.22 -2.89
CA TYR A 66 3.88 18.47 -3.91
C TYR A 66 2.95 18.09 -5.06
N SER A 67 3.48 18.09 -6.26
CA SER A 67 2.75 17.72 -7.49
C SER A 67 2.68 16.20 -7.67
N PHE A 68 2.16 15.46 -6.66
CA PHE A 68 1.96 14.02 -6.81
C PHE A 68 0.91 13.69 -7.87
N ASP A 69 1.08 12.57 -8.56
CA ASP A 69 0.16 12.06 -9.59
C ASP A 69 -0.93 11.15 -9.01
N ALA A 70 -0.93 10.92 -7.71
CA ALA A 70 -2.00 10.21 -7.01
C ALA A 70 -2.11 10.61 -5.54
N ALA A 71 -3.33 10.54 -5.02
CA ALA A 71 -3.62 10.47 -3.60
C ALA A 71 -3.68 9.00 -3.16
N ILE A 72 -3.31 8.71 -1.92
CA ILE A 72 -3.63 7.44 -1.27
C ILE A 72 -4.48 7.72 -0.03
N LEU A 73 -5.54 6.94 0.14
CA LEU A 73 -6.40 6.99 1.32
C LEU A 73 -5.56 6.98 2.61
N PHE A 74 -5.89 7.86 3.56
CA PHE A 74 -5.35 7.76 4.90
C PHE A 74 -6.23 6.84 5.74
N SER A 75 -5.66 5.71 6.15
CA SER A 75 -6.25 4.68 7.01
C SER A 75 -5.13 3.82 7.58
N ASP A 76 -5.47 2.73 8.27
CA ASP A 76 -4.52 1.71 8.72
C ASP A 76 -4.87 0.34 8.15
N ILE A 77 -3.86 -0.50 7.89
CA ILE A 77 -4.07 -1.88 7.42
C ILE A 77 -4.75 -2.75 8.49
N LEU A 78 -4.67 -2.37 9.77
CA LEU A 78 -5.18 -3.15 10.90
C LEU A 78 -6.63 -2.82 11.26
N THR A 79 -7.32 -1.99 10.47
CA THR A 79 -8.76 -1.70 10.66
C THR A 79 -9.62 -2.95 10.53
N ILE A 80 -9.27 -3.89 9.64
CA ILE A 80 -9.97 -5.18 9.49
C ILE A 80 -9.82 -6.02 10.76
N PRO A 81 -8.62 -6.33 11.27
CA PRO A 81 -8.46 -7.03 12.55
C PRO A 81 -9.16 -6.34 13.73
N ASP A 82 -9.14 -5.01 13.79
CA ASP A 82 -9.86 -4.25 14.82
C ASP A 82 -11.37 -4.49 14.75
N ALA A 83 -11.95 -4.38 13.55
CA ALA A 83 -13.35 -4.67 13.30
C ALA A 83 -13.72 -6.12 13.63
N MET A 84 -12.81 -7.08 13.42
CA MET A 84 -13.00 -8.49 13.79
C MET A 84 -12.92 -8.75 15.31
N GLY A 85 -12.69 -7.70 16.11
CA GLY A 85 -12.77 -7.74 17.58
C GLY A 85 -11.44 -7.94 18.30
N GLN A 86 -10.29 -7.70 17.63
CA GLN A 86 -8.96 -7.82 18.26
C GLN A 86 -8.61 -6.65 19.19
N GLY A 87 -9.29 -5.49 19.04
CA GLY A 87 -9.11 -4.32 19.88
C GLY A 87 -7.75 -3.65 19.66
N LEU A 88 -7.61 -2.96 18.52
CA LEU A 88 -6.40 -2.24 18.14
C LEU A 88 -6.20 -0.99 19.01
N TYR A 89 -4.96 -0.78 19.47
CA TYR A 89 -4.52 0.43 20.14
C TYR A 89 -3.07 0.76 19.76
N PHE A 90 -2.65 1.99 20.03
CA PHE A 90 -1.31 2.46 19.71
C PHE A 90 -0.59 2.91 20.98
N GLU A 91 0.54 2.30 21.26
CA GLU A 91 1.44 2.74 22.33
C GLU A 91 2.44 3.76 21.80
N THR A 92 2.69 4.80 22.62
CA THR A 92 3.64 5.86 22.26
C THR A 92 5.04 5.26 22.10
N GLY A 93 5.58 5.34 20.88
CA GLY A 93 6.92 4.83 20.56
C GLY A 93 6.98 3.35 20.15
N GLU A 94 5.93 2.54 20.40
CA GLU A 94 5.94 1.10 20.12
C GLU A 94 5.14 0.68 18.88
N GLY A 95 4.24 1.53 18.39
CA GLY A 95 3.39 1.24 17.22
C GLY A 95 2.07 0.53 17.57
N PRO A 96 1.46 -0.17 16.61
CA PRO A 96 0.19 -0.84 16.80
C PRO A 96 0.30 -2.08 17.70
N ARG A 97 -0.71 -2.25 18.56
CA ARG A 97 -0.87 -3.40 19.45
C ARG A 97 -2.32 -3.89 19.44
N PHE A 98 -2.52 -5.18 19.73
CA PHE A 98 -3.83 -5.77 19.92
C PHE A 98 -4.06 -6.19 21.36
N LYS A 99 -5.27 -5.92 21.89
CA LYS A 99 -5.69 -6.36 23.23
C LYS A 99 -5.89 -7.87 23.29
N LYS A 100 -6.38 -8.46 22.20
CA LYS A 100 -6.53 -9.89 22.03
C LYS A 100 -5.56 -10.36 20.95
N VAL A 101 -4.89 -11.48 21.20
CA VAL A 101 -3.96 -12.11 20.24
C VAL A 101 -4.42 -13.53 19.93
N ILE A 102 -4.19 -13.98 18.72
CA ILE A 102 -4.54 -15.35 18.30
C ILE A 102 -3.41 -16.27 18.74
N GLN A 103 -3.77 -17.32 19.50
CA GLN A 103 -2.86 -18.34 19.99
C GLN A 103 -3.33 -19.75 19.66
N THR A 104 -4.64 -19.93 19.46
CA THR A 104 -5.29 -21.24 19.29
C THR A 104 -6.27 -21.22 18.14
N ARG A 105 -6.69 -22.40 17.69
CA ARG A 105 -7.80 -22.56 16.75
C ARG A 105 -9.09 -21.91 17.27
N ALA A 106 -9.39 -22.05 18.56
CA ALA A 106 -10.57 -21.46 19.17
C ALA A 106 -10.60 -19.94 19.08
N ASP A 107 -9.44 -19.27 19.17
CA ASP A 107 -9.33 -17.82 18.96
C ASP A 107 -9.70 -17.45 17.53
N VAL A 108 -9.28 -18.25 16.53
CA VAL A 108 -9.65 -18.04 15.11
C VAL A 108 -11.16 -18.24 14.89
N ASP A 109 -11.73 -19.27 15.50
CA ASP A 109 -13.17 -19.55 15.39
C ASP A 109 -14.01 -18.43 16.03
N SER A 110 -13.51 -17.79 17.09
CA SER A 110 -14.19 -16.70 17.81
C SER A 110 -14.14 -15.33 17.10
N LEU A 111 -13.39 -15.19 16.01
CA LEU A 111 -13.33 -13.94 15.25
C LEU A 111 -14.69 -13.59 14.68
N ARG A 112 -15.12 -12.35 14.91
CA ARG A 112 -16.35 -11.80 14.38
C ARG A 112 -16.29 -11.72 12.85
N GLU A 113 -17.34 -12.16 12.18
CA GLU A 113 -17.56 -11.85 10.78
C GLU A 113 -17.91 -10.37 10.65
N ILE A 114 -17.36 -9.73 9.62
CA ILE A 114 -17.52 -8.30 9.36
C ILE A 114 -17.99 -8.06 7.94
N THR A 115 -18.69 -6.95 7.74
CA THR A 115 -18.92 -6.35 6.44
C THR A 115 -18.30 -4.96 6.40
N ALA A 116 -17.62 -4.61 5.29
CA ALA A 116 -16.95 -3.34 5.19
C ALA A 116 -17.93 -2.15 5.23
N VAL A 117 -19.14 -2.33 4.74
CA VAL A 117 -20.16 -1.28 4.70
C VAL A 117 -20.66 -0.92 6.10
N ASP A 118 -20.84 -1.90 6.98
CA ASP A 118 -21.35 -1.67 8.33
C ASP A 118 -20.22 -1.37 9.32
N ASP A 119 -19.17 -2.21 9.32
CA ASP A 119 -18.13 -2.19 10.34
C ASP A 119 -17.01 -1.19 10.07
N LEU A 120 -16.80 -0.82 8.79
CA LEU A 120 -15.73 0.09 8.33
C LEU A 120 -16.31 1.26 7.51
N SER A 121 -17.57 1.63 7.76
CA SER A 121 -18.28 2.72 7.05
C SER A 121 -17.55 4.06 7.06
N TYR A 122 -16.81 4.35 8.14
CA TYR A 122 -16.01 5.57 8.24
C TYR A 122 -14.90 5.63 7.18
N VAL A 123 -14.34 4.48 6.77
CA VAL A 123 -13.34 4.40 5.70
C VAL A 123 -14.00 4.72 4.35
N MET A 124 -15.18 4.16 4.08
CA MET A 124 -15.91 4.41 2.83
C MET A 124 -16.34 5.87 2.73
N SER A 125 -16.77 6.46 3.85
CA SER A 125 -17.07 7.90 3.96
C SER A 125 -15.84 8.76 3.67
N ALA A 126 -14.67 8.38 4.22
CA ALA A 126 -13.41 9.08 3.93
C ALA A 126 -13.04 8.98 2.44
N VAL A 127 -13.14 7.80 1.81
CA VAL A 127 -12.90 7.61 0.37
C VAL A 127 -13.80 8.52 -0.46
N THR A 128 -15.10 8.56 -0.16
CA THR A 128 -16.07 9.39 -0.88
C THR A 128 -15.75 10.88 -0.72
N LEU A 129 -15.44 11.32 0.51
CA LEU A 129 -15.09 12.70 0.78
C LEU A 129 -13.81 13.12 0.05
N ILE A 130 -12.74 12.32 0.13
CA ILE A 130 -11.49 12.57 -0.57
C ILE A 130 -11.72 12.65 -2.09
N ARG A 131 -12.52 11.75 -2.65
CA ARG A 131 -12.86 11.77 -4.09
C ARG A 131 -13.54 13.06 -4.51
N ASN A 132 -14.45 13.56 -3.69
CA ASN A 132 -15.16 14.83 -3.95
C ASN A 132 -14.17 16.00 -3.88
N GLU A 133 -13.34 16.07 -2.84
CA GLU A 133 -12.35 17.14 -2.65
C GLU A 133 -11.26 17.15 -3.74
N LEU A 134 -10.82 15.98 -4.21
CA LEU A 134 -9.91 15.88 -5.35
C LEU A 134 -10.51 16.41 -6.66
N ASN A 135 -11.83 16.43 -6.79
CA ASN A 135 -12.57 16.99 -7.92
C ASN A 135 -11.96 16.62 -9.29
N GLY A 136 -11.54 15.36 -9.43
CA GLY A 136 -10.93 14.84 -10.64
C GLY A 136 -9.51 15.35 -10.94
N SER A 137 -8.82 16.00 -10.01
CA SER A 137 -7.44 16.46 -10.23
C SER A 137 -6.47 15.30 -10.49
N ILE A 138 -6.47 14.33 -9.59
CA ILE A 138 -5.64 13.10 -9.63
C ILE A 138 -6.45 11.91 -9.13
N PRO A 139 -6.03 10.65 -9.42
CA PRO A 139 -6.69 9.46 -8.91
C PRO A 139 -6.44 9.22 -7.41
N LEU A 140 -7.37 8.50 -6.78
CA LEU A 140 -7.29 8.03 -5.40
C LEU A 140 -6.98 6.54 -5.37
N ILE A 141 -5.95 6.16 -4.61
CA ILE A 141 -5.57 4.78 -4.33
C ILE A 141 -6.23 4.34 -3.02
N GLY A 142 -6.98 3.23 -3.06
CA GLY A 142 -7.40 2.50 -1.87
C GLY A 142 -6.37 1.41 -1.52
N PHE A 143 -6.44 0.86 -0.32
CA PHE A 143 -5.49 -0.19 0.07
C PHE A 143 -5.99 -1.09 1.21
N SER A 144 -5.30 -2.22 1.36
CA SER A 144 -5.41 -3.12 2.51
C SER A 144 -4.07 -3.80 2.77
N GLY A 145 -3.90 -4.36 3.97
CA GLY A 145 -2.87 -5.36 4.22
C GLY A 145 -3.20 -6.68 3.54
N SER A 146 -2.19 -7.49 3.22
CA SER A 146 -2.39 -8.88 2.78
C SER A 146 -2.91 -9.74 3.94
N PRO A 147 -3.61 -10.85 3.69
CA PRO A 147 -4.04 -11.76 4.74
C PRO A 147 -2.90 -12.25 5.63
N TRP A 148 -1.74 -12.58 5.06
CA TRP A 148 -0.56 -12.96 5.82
C TRP A 148 -0.04 -11.84 6.73
N THR A 149 0.07 -10.63 6.20
CA THR A 149 0.51 -9.47 7.00
C THR A 149 -0.45 -9.19 8.15
N LEU A 150 -1.77 -9.24 7.91
CA LEU A 150 -2.78 -9.06 8.96
C LEU A 150 -2.72 -10.17 10.01
N ALA A 151 -2.65 -11.45 9.59
CA ALA A 151 -2.50 -12.59 10.48
C ALA A 151 -1.25 -12.49 11.34
N THR A 152 -0.14 -12.02 10.75
CA THR A 152 1.13 -11.80 11.48
C THR A 152 0.92 -10.85 12.64
N TYR A 153 0.29 -9.69 12.43
CA TYR A 153 0.00 -8.74 13.50
C TYR A 153 -0.97 -9.31 14.55
N MET A 154 -1.99 -10.07 14.13
CA MET A 154 -2.99 -10.67 15.03
C MET A 154 -2.38 -11.73 15.95
N ILE A 155 -1.38 -12.48 15.47
CA ILE A 155 -0.71 -13.54 16.24
C ILE A 155 0.45 -13.00 17.06
N GLU A 156 1.28 -12.11 16.49
CA GLU A 156 2.39 -11.48 17.23
C GLU A 156 1.87 -10.49 18.30
N GLY A 157 0.66 -9.94 18.11
CA GLY A 157 0.07 -8.93 18.98
C GLY A 157 0.56 -7.51 18.68
N GLY A 158 1.40 -7.33 17.65
CA GLY A 158 2.01 -6.07 17.25
C GLY A 158 3.15 -6.28 16.25
N GLY A 159 4.09 -5.32 16.20
CA GLY A 159 5.32 -5.48 15.43
C GLY A 159 6.22 -6.56 16.02
N SER A 160 6.93 -7.31 15.17
CA SER A 160 7.88 -8.36 15.59
C SER A 160 9.21 -8.22 14.84
N LYS A 161 10.29 -8.71 15.45
CA LYS A 161 11.61 -8.75 14.83
C LYS A 161 11.94 -10.14 14.26
N ASP A 162 11.52 -11.19 14.91
CA ASP A 162 11.83 -12.59 14.58
C ASP A 162 10.64 -13.39 14.04
N PHE A 163 9.41 -12.90 14.25
CA PHE A 163 8.17 -13.53 13.78
C PHE A 163 7.99 -14.97 14.30
N SER A 164 8.51 -15.25 15.51
CA SER A 164 8.58 -16.61 16.07
C SER A 164 7.20 -17.18 16.36
N LYS A 165 6.28 -16.36 16.90
CA LYS A 165 4.92 -16.82 17.25
C LYS A 165 4.11 -17.18 16.01
N VAL A 166 4.08 -16.30 14.99
CA VAL A 166 3.32 -16.56 13.78
C VAL A 166 3.88 -17.73 12.99
N LYS A 167 5.20 -17.91 12.97
CA LYS A 167 5.83 -19.09 12.34
C LYS A 167 5.55 -20.38 13.11
N ALA A 168 5.63 -20.34 14.44
CA ALA A 168 5.27 -21.50 15.27
C ALA A 168 3.81 -21.89 15.05
N PHE A 169 2.88 -20.93 15.06
CA PHE A 169 1.46 -21.17 14.78
C PHE A 169 1.25 -21.78 13.38
N MET A 170 1.90 -21.21 12.37
CA MET A 170 1.81 -21.68 10.98
C MET A 170 2.28 -23.13 10.81
N TYR A 171 3.35 -23.54 11.52
CA TYR A 171 3.89 -24.89 11.41
C TYR A 171 3.16 -25.91 12.29
N ASN A 172 2.72 -25.52 13.49
CA ASN A 172 2.08 -26.43 14.44
C ASN A 172 0.57 -26.56 14.19
N GLU A 173 -0.09 -25.50 13.72
CA GLU A 173 -1.54 -25.41 13.52
C GLU A 173 -1.88 -24.95 12.08
N PRO A 174 -1.40 -25.66 11.03
CA PRO A 174 -1.54 -25.19 9.65
C PRO A 174 -3.01 -25.05 9.21
N GLU A 175 -3.92 -25.90 9.72
CA GLU A 175 -5.36 -25.80 9.40
C GLU A 175 -6.00 -24.55 10.02
N ALA A 176 -5.62 -24.24 11.27
CA ALA A 176 -6.09 -23.00 11.92
C ALA A 176 -5.52 -21.76 11.23
N MET A 177 -4.26 -21.80 10.79
CA MET A 177 -3.65 -20.72 9.99
C MET A 177 -4.39 -20.53 8.67
N HIS A 178 -4.70 -21.60 7.94
CA HIS A 178 -5.46 -21.51 6.70
C HIS A 178 -6.85 -20.93 6.93
N LEU A 179 -7.55 -21.34 7.98
CA LEU A 179 -8.85 -20.78 8.33
C LEU A 179 -8.78 -19.27 8.63
N LEU A 180 -7.76 -18.82 9.36
CA LEU A 180 -7.52 -17.40 9.63
C LEU A 180 -7.29 -16.63 8.33
N LEU A 181 -6.41 -17.14 7.47
CA LEU A 181 -6.09 -16.52 6.19
C LEU A 181 -7.30 -16.47 5.25
N GLU A 182 -8.18 -17.47 5.28
CA GLU A 182 -9.44 -17.48 4.52
C GLU A 182 -10.40 -16.39 4.99
N LYS A 183 -10.66 -16.32 6.31
CA LYS A 183 -11.50 -15.25 6.89
C LYS A 183 -10.96 -13.86 6.54
N LEU A 184 -9.66 -13.66 6.67
CA LEU A 184 -9.02 -12.39 6.31
C LEU A 184 -9.09 -12.09 4.80
N THR A 185 -8.95 -13.10 3.95
CA THR A 185 -9.05 -12.94 2.50
C THR A 185 -10.44 -12.46 2.10
N ASP A 186 -11.49 -13.06 2.64
CA ASP A 186 -12.86 -12.66 2.35
C ASP A 186 -13.14 -11.24 2.85
N ALA A 187 -12.68 -10.90 4.05
CA ALA A 187 -12.79 -9.54 4.59
C ALA A 187 -12.02 -8.50 3.73
N VAL A 188 -10.80 -8.82 3.27
CA VAL A 188 -9.99 -7.93 2.41
C VAL A 188 -10.66 -7.73 1.05
N ILE A 189 -11.25 -8.78 0.46
CA ILE A 189 -11.98 -8.69 -0.81
C ILE A 189 -13.18 -7.74 -0.67
N ASP A 190 -13.99 -7.93 0.36
CA ASP A 190 -15.15 -7.06 0.61
C ASP A 190 -14.70 -5.61 0.87
N TYR A 191 -13.67 -5.42 1.70
CA TYR A 191 -13.13 -4.11 2.04
C TYR A 191 -12.59 -3.34 0.84
N LEU A 192 -11.79 -3.98 -0.02
CA LEU A 192 -11.25 -3.33 -1.22
C LEU A 192 -12.33 -3.07 -2.27
N ASN A 193 -13.27 -4.00 -2.47
CA ASN A 193 -14.41 -3.78 -3.35
C ASN A 193 -15.31 -2.64 -2.87
N SER A 194 -15.49 -2.50 -1.56
CA SER A 194 -16.23 -1.38 -0.97
C SER A 194 -15.52 -0.05 -1.14
N GLN A 195 -14.17 0.00 -1.01
CA GLN A 195 -13.39 1.19 -1.34
C GLN A 195 -13.53 1.57 -2.82
N ILE A 196 -13.52 0.60 -3.75
CA ILE A 196 -13.73 0.85 -5.18
C ILE A 196 -15.12 1.45 -5.41
N ARG A 197 -16.18 0.87 -4.83
CA ARG A 197 -17.55 1.41 -4.94
C ARG A 197 -17.68 2.79 -4.33
N ALA A 198 -16.94 3.10 -3.27
CA ALA A 198 -16.90 4.42 -2.64
C ALA A 198 -16.10 5.45 -3.46
N GLY A 199 -15.32 5.02 -4.46
CA GLY A 199 -14.65 5.90 -5.39
C GLY A 199 -13.13 5.76 -5.52
N ALA A 200 -12.49 4.77 -4.89
CA ALA A 200 -11.09 4.45 -5.15
C ALA A 200 -10.90 4.00 -6.61
N GLN A 201 -9.87 4.52 -7.27
CA GLN A 201 -9.65 4.33 -8.71
C GLN A 201 -8.47 3.39 -9.03
N ALA A 202 -7.69 3.03 -8.03
CA ALA A 202 -6.73 1.95 -8.01
C ALA A 202 -6.73 1.37 -6.60
N VAL A 203 -6.28 0.13 -6.42
CA VAL A 203 -6.13 -0.48 -5.10
C VAL A 203 -4.80 -1.19 -4.95
N GLN A 204 -4.25 -1.16 -3.74
CA GLN A 204 -2.99 -1.83 -3.43
C GLN A 204 -3.12 -2.77 -2.24
N VAL A 205 -2.58 -3.98 -2.37
CA VAL A 205 -2.43 -4.96 -1.28
C VAL A 205 -1.00 -4.91 -0.78
N PHE A 206 -0.83 -4.58 0.51
CA PHE A 206 0.47 -4.51 1.17
C PHE A 206 0.81 -5.81 1.89
N ASP A 207 1.72 -6.59 1.33
CA ASP A 207 2.29 -7.79 1.95
C ASP A 207 3.63 -7.46 2.62
N THR A 208 3.57 -6.61 3.64
CA THR A 208 4.75 -6.08 4.35
C THR A 208 5.61 -7.19 4.96
N TRP A 209 5.00 -8.30 5.37
CA TRP A 209 5.68 -9.41 6.04
C TRP A 209 5.81 -10.68 5.18
N GLY A 210 5.49 -10.63 3.88
CA GLY A 210 5.66 -11.77 2.97
C GLY A 210 7.11 -12.27 2.91
N GLY A 211 8.05 -11.33 2.86
CA GLY A 211 9.49 -11.64 2.77
C GLY A 211 10.14 -12.29 4.00
N VAL A 212 9.40 -12.50 5.11
CA VAL A 212 9.91 -13.28 6.25
C VAL A 212 9.68 -14.77 6.10
N LEU A 213 8.94 -15.20 5.08
CA LEU A 213 8.65 -16.57 4.75
C LEU A 213 9.76 -17.18 3.87
N ASN A 214 9.93 -18.51 3.97
CA ASN A 214 10.65 -19.26 2.95
C ASN A 214 9.77 -19.46 1.71
N THR A 215 10.33 -19.86 0.59
CA THR A 215 9.60 -19.98 -0.70
C THR A 215 8.34 -20.84 -0.62
N PRO A 216 8.35 -22.08 -0.08
CA PRO A 216 7.12 -22.86 0.07
C PRO A 216 6.07 -22.20 0.96
N GLY A 217 6.50 -21.59 2.07
CA GLY A 217 5.63 -20.86 2.99
C GLY A 217 5.01 -19.64 2.34
N TYR A 218 5.79 -18.86 1.60
CA TYR A 218 5.29 -17.70 0.86
C TYR A 218 4.20 -18.08 -0.13
N PHE A 219 4.41 -19.12 -0.93
CA PHE A 219 3.39 -19.55 -1.88
C PHE A 219 2.13 -20.06 -1.19
N LYS A 220 2.30 -20.85 -0.13
CA LYS A 220 1.19 -21.51 0.58
C LYS A 220 0.39 -20.52 1.43
N PHE A 221 1.04 -19.60 2.17
CA PHE A 221 0.39 -18.79 3.20
C PHE A 221 0.25 -17.29 2.84
N SER A 222 0.89 -16.81 1.77
CA SER A 222 0.73 -15.44 1.30
C SER A 222 0.25 -15.35 -0.15
N LEU A 223 1.04 -15.77 -1.13
CA LEU A 223 0.77 -15.53 -2.55
C LEU A 223 -0.55 -16.15 -3.02
N ASN A 224 -0.90 -17.36 -2.58
CA ASN A 224 -2.15 -18.01 -2.99
C ASN A 224 -3.39 -17.20 -2.55
N TYR A 225 -3.33 -16.58 -1.38
CA TYR A 225 -4.41 -15.73 -0.88
C TYR A 225 -4.46 -14.39 -1.62
N MET A 226 -3.31 -13.79 -1.94
CA MET A 226 -3.25 -12.61 -2.79
C MET A 226 -3.79 -12.86 -4.19
N LYS A 227 -3.49 -14.04 -4.81
CA LYS A 227 -4.09 -14.46 -6.08
C LYS A 227 -5.62 -14.53 -6.00
N ARG A 228 -6.16 -15.09 -4.92
CA ARG A 228 -7.61 -15.15 -4.69
C ARG A 228 -8.21 -13.73 -4.58
N ILE A 229 -7.57 -12.82 -3.85
CA ILE A 229 -8.00 -11.42 -3.77
C ILE A 229 -8.04 -10.81 -5.17
N VAL A 230 -6.93 -10.85 -5.92
CA VAL A 230 -6.82 -10.28 -7.27
C VAL A 230 -7.92 -10.80 -8.20
N SER A 231 -8.26 -12.10 -8.10
CA SER A 231 -9.29 -12.73 -8.94
C SER A 231 -10.73 -12.30 -8.62
N LYS A 232 -10.97 -11.74 -7.42
CA LYS A 232 -12.30 -11.36 -6.92
C LYS A 232 -12.52 -9.85 -6.82
N LEU A 233 -11.49 -9.05 -7.05
CA LEU A 233 -11.61 -7.59 -7.05
C LEU A 233 -12.32 -7.09 -8.30
N ILE A 234 -13.08 -6.02 -8.12
CA ILE A 234 -13.72 -5.25 -9.20
C ILE A 234 -12.62 -4.66 -10.07
N ARG A 235 -12.63 -4.99 -11.36
CA ARG A 235 -11.63 -4.51 -12.34
C ARG A 235 -12.13 -3.33 -13.19
N GLN A 236 -13.43 -3.06 -13.14
CA GLN A 236 -14.05 -1.92 -13.83
C GLN A 236 -15.11 -1.28 -12.94
N HIS A 237 -15.04 0.03 -12.79
CA HIS A 237 -16.02 0.83 -12.07
C HIS A 237 -16.14 2.21 -12.70
N ASP A 238 -17.35 2.77 -12.79
CA ASP A 238 -17.63 4.06 -13.45
C ASP A 238 -17.05 4.14 -14.86
N SER A 239 -17.18 3.07 -15.66
CA SER A 239 -16.65 2.96 -17.03
C SER A 239 -15.13 3.10 -17.13
N ARG A 240 -14.39 2.73 -16.07
CA ARG A 240 -12.92 2.77 -16.03
C ARG A 240 -12.34 1.47 -15.51
N ASP A 241 -11.16 1.12 -16.01
CA ASP A 241 -10.35 0.09 -15.41
C ASP A 241 -9.89 0.52 -14.02
N VAL A 242 -9.90 -0.41 -13.06
CA VAL A 242 -9.39 -0.24 -11.70
C VAL A 242 -8.11 -1.07 -11.55
N PRO A 243 -6.93 -0.47 -11.69
CA PRO A 243 -5.67 -1.17 -11.53
C PRO A 243 -5.50 -1.73 -10.11
N ILE A 244 -4.96 -2.95 -10.03
CA ILE A 244 -4.63 -3.66 -8.80
C ILE A 244 -3.12 -3.75 -8.68
N ILE A 245 -2.57 -3.35 -7.54
CA ILE A 245 -1.14 -3.37 -7.25
C ILE A 245 -0.88 -4.36 -6.11
N LEU A 246 0.07 -5.26 -6.29
CA LEU A 246 0.60 -6.11 -5.22
C LEU A 246 1.97 -5.60 -4.78
N PHE A 247 2.20 -5.52 -3.49
CA PHE A 247 3.49 -5.16 -2.92
C PHE A 247 3.90 -6.19 -1.87
N THR A 248 5.04 -6.85 -2.07
CA THR A 248 5.65 -7.74 -1.07
C THR A 248 7.04 -7.21 -0.72
N LYS A 249 7.22 -6.79 0.53
CA LYS A 249 8.54 -6.38 1.02
C LYS A 249 9.48 -7.58 1.10
N ASN A 250 10.71 -7.44 0.62
CA ASN A 250 11.70 -8.52 0.46
C ASN A 250 11.19 -9.68 -0.40
N GLY A 251 10.30 -9.40 -1.38
CA GLY A 251 9.69 -10.39 -2.27
C GLY A 251 10.38 -10.53 -3.63
N SER A 252 11.53 -9.88 -3.84
CA SER A 252 12.22 -9.79 -5.14
C SER A 252 12.54 -11.15 -5.76
N GLN A 253 12.81 -12.15 -4.93
CA GLN A 253 13.08 -13.53 -5.37
C GLN A 253 11.87 -14.24 -5.99
N TRP A 254 10.64 -13.73 -5.80
CA TRP A 254 9.39 -14.33 -6.28
C TRP A 254 8.66 -13.47 -7.31
N LEU A 255 9.33 -12.48 -7.90
CA LEU A 255 8.69 -11.50 -8.81
C LEU A 255 7.96 -12.17 -9.97
N SER A 256 8.54 -13.21 -10.59
CA SER A 256 7.88 -13.94 -11.66
C SER A 256 6.55 -14.56 -11.24
N GLN A 257 6.51 -15.16 -10.03
CA GLN A 257 5.30 -15.78 -9.47
C GLN A 257 4.29 -14.75 -9.00
N ILE A 258 4.74 -13.58 -8.51
CA ILE A 258 3.88 -12.46 -8.15
C ILE A 258 3.26 -11.86 -9.42
N ALA A 259 4.02 -11.73 -10.50
CA ALA A 259 3.51 -11.30 -11.81
C ALA A 259 2.41 -12.22 -12.36
N ASP A 260 2.53 -13.55 -12.11
CA ASP A 260 1.52 -14.55 -12.47
C ASP A 260 0.27 -14.51 -11.58
N ALA A 261 0.20 -13.63 -10.59
CA ALA A 261 -0.99 -13.44 -9.77
C ALA A 261 -2.10 -12.65 -10.48
N GLY A 262 -1.82 -12.05 -11.64
CA GLY A 262 -2.79 -11.33 -12.47
C GLY A 262 -3.12 -9.91 -11.99
N ALA A 263 -2.27 -9.32 -11.14
CA ALA A 263 -2.33 -7.89 -10.82
C ALA A 263 -1.82 -7.04 -12.01
N HIS A 264 -2.20 -5.78 -12.04
CA HIS A 264 -1.77 -4.85 -13.09
C HIS A 264 -0.37 -4.30 -12.85
N ALA A 265 0.07 -4.24 -11.59
CA ALA A 265 1.39 -3.78 -11.22
C ALA A 265 1.94 -4.48 -9.98
N ILE A 266 3.27 -4.51 -9.87
CA ILE A 266 4.00 -4.95 -8.67
C ILE A 266 4.77 -3.77 -8.09
N GLY A 267 4.53 -3.50 -6.80
CA GLY A 267 5.38 -2.61 -6.02
C GLY A 267 6.65 -3.32 -5.58
N LEU A 268 7.78 -2.67 -5.77
CA LEU A 268 9.11 -3.16 -5.43
C LEU A 268 9.66 -2.40 -4.22
N ASP A 269 10.39 -3.09 -3.36
CA ASP A 269 11.30 -2.44 -2.43
C ASP A 269 12.68 -2.20 -3.08
N TRP A 270 13.59 -1.56 -2.34
CA TRP A 270 14.92 -1.18 -2.83
C TRP A 270 15.93 -2.32 -2.90
N THR A 271 15.53 -3.56 -2.59
CA THR A 271 16.48 -4.71 -2.54
C THR A 271 16.74 -5.33 -3.91
N ILE A 272 16.13 -4.81 -4.97
CA ILE A 272 16.36 -5.20 -6.36
C ILE A 272 16.51 -3.98 -7.26
N GLU A 273 17.38 -4.05 -8.24
CA GLU A 273 17.43 -3.05 -9.31
C GLU A 273 16.19 -3.16 -10.20
N ILE A 274 15.57 -1.99 -10.52
CA ILE A 274 14.30 -1.99 -11.25
C ILE A 274 14.42 -2.57 -12.67
N GLY A 275 15.56 -2.38 -13.30
CA GLY A 275 15.86 -2.98 -14.61
C GLY A 275 16.00 -4.50 -14.55
N ALA A 276 16.53 -5.06 -13.45
CA ALA A 276 16.55 -6.49 -13.22
C ALA A 276 15.14 -7.04 -12.97
N ALA A 277 14.34 -6.35 -12.14
CA ALA A 277 12.95 -6.69 -11.91
C ALA A 277 12.15 -6.72 -13.23
N LYS A 278 12.35 -5.71 -14.07
CA LYS A 278 11.71 -5.62 -15.39
C LYS A 278 12.03 -6.80 -16.30
N LYS A 279 13.27 -7.28 -16.30
CA LYS A 279 13.66 -8.48 -17.05
C LYS A 279 12.95 -9.75 -16.54
N LEU A 280 12.76 -9.86 -15.22
CA LEU A 280 12.06 -11.01 -14.61
C LEU A 280 10.55 -11.00 -14.87
N VAL A 281 9.94 -9.81 -14.84
CA VAL A 281 8.49 -9.62 -15.01
C VAL A 281 8.09 -9.59 -16.49
N GLY A 282 8.96 -9.08 -17.35
CA GLY A 282 8.70 -8.87 -18.78
C GLY A 282 7.57 -7.86 -18.99
N THR A 283 6.63 -8.20 -19.85
CA THR A 283 5.45 -7.36 -20.18
C THR A 283 4.19 -7.76 -19.40
N LYS A 284 4.30 -8.65 -18.40
CA LYS A 284 3.15 -9.18 -17.66
C LYS A 284 2.42 -8.12 -16.84
N CYS A 285 3.14 -7.19 -16.25
CA CYS A 285 2.57 -6.10 -15.44
C CYS A 285 3.54 -4.90 -15.36
N ALA A 286 3.00 -3.75 -14.94
CA ALA A 286 3.78 -2.57 -14.62
C ALA A 286 4.60 -2.76 -13.32
N LEU A 287 5.62 -1.93 -13.14
CA LEU A 287 6.43 -1.89 -11.93
C LEU A 287 6.30 -0.54 -11.22
N GLN A 288 6.17 -0.59 -9.89
CA GLN A 288 6.08 0.57 -9.04
C GLN A 288 7.23 0.57 -8.03
N GLY A 289 7.99 1.65 -7.98
CA GLY A 289 9.10 1.79 -7.03
C GLY A 289 10.30 2.46 -7.67
N ASN A 290 11.49 2.34 -7.06
CA ASN A 290 11.75 1.59 -5.82
C ASN A 290 12.90 2.23 -5.03
N MET A 291 12.90 3.57 -4.94
CA MET A 291 13.97 4.30 -4.27
C MET A 291 14.04 3.94 -2.77
N ASP A 292 15.24 3.71 -2.24
CA ASP A 292 15.43 3.57 -0.79
C ASP A 292 14.93 4.83 -0.07
N PRO A 293 13.98 4.72 0.87
CA PRO A 293 13.49 5.88 1.61
C PRO A 293 14.58 6.66 2.34
N SER A 294 15.69 6.01 2.67
CA SER A 294 16.83 6.63 3.37
C SER A 294 17.58 7.65 2.51
N ILE A 295 17.46 7.58 1.19
CA ILE A 295 18.02 8.58 0.27
C ILE A 295 17.46 9.98 0.54
N LEU A 296 16.22 10.08 1.03
CA LEU A 296 15.62 11.37 1.37
C LEU A 296 16.29 12.08 2.57
N TYR A 297 17.19 11.43 3.29
CA TYR A 297 18.07 12.09 4.28
C TYR A 297 19.32 12.73 3.65
N SER A 298 19.60 12.44 2.39
CA SER A 298 20.80 12.91 1.68
C SER A 298 20.63 14.34 1.15
N SER A 299 21.67 14.83 0.47
CA SER A 299 21.61 16.13 -0.20
C SER A 299 20.61 16.13 -1.38
N PRO A 300 20.07 17.31 -1.75
CA PRO A 300 19.25 17.46 -2.96
C PRO A 300 19.91 16.89 -4.22
N LYS A 301 21.23 17.04 -4.34
CA LYS A 301 22.01 16.49 -5.45
C LYS A 301 21.95 14.95 -5.48
N THR A 302 22.21 14.31 -4.36
CA THR A 302 22.17 12.83 -4.23
C THR A 302 20.77 12.27 -4.51
N ILE A 303 19.71 12.96 -4.04
CA ILE A 303 18.33 12.56 -4.33
C ILE A 303 18.06 12.58 -5.83
N ARG A 304 18.50 13.65 -6.52
CA ARG A 304 18.34 13.80 -7.97
C ARG A 304 19.12 12.73 -8.75
N GLU A 305 20.38 12.47 -8.35
CA GLU A 305 21.22 11.44 -8.95
C GLU A 305 20.60 10.04 -8.82
N GLU A 306 20.00 9.71 -7.66
CA GLU A 306 19.35 8.42 -7.45
C GLU A 306 18.05 8.30 -8.24
N VAL A 307 17.26 9.36 -8.37
CA VAL A 307 16.08 9.40 -9.24
C VAL A 307 16.49 9.12 -10.69
N ASP A 308 17.52 9.79 -11.19
CA ASP A 308 18.04 9.59 -12.55
C ASP A 308 18.54 8.17 -12.76
N ARG A 309 19.26 7.59 -11.80
CA ARG A 309 19.74 6.21 -11.84
C ARG A 309 18.60 5.21 -12.01
N ILE A 310 17.52 5.35 -11.22
CA ILE A 310 16.37 4.44 -11.28
C ILE A 310 15.61 4.59 -12.60
N LEU A 311 15.36 5.83 -13.03
CA LEU A 311 14.70 6.11 -14.30
C LEU A 311 15.50 5.58 -15.50
N SER A 312 16.81 5.77 -15.49
CA SER A 312 17.73 5.27 -16.51
C SER A 312 17.75 3.74 -16.55
N ASP A 313 17.78 3.07 -15.39
CA ASP A 313 17.77 1.62 -15.29
C ASP A 313 16.44 1.01 -15.78
N PHE A 314 15.31 1.68 -15.53
CA PHE A 314 14.03 1.30 -16.12
C PHE A 314 14.00 1.54 -17.63
N GLY A 315 14.51 2.68 -18.11
CA GLY A 315 14.63 3.06 -19.53
C GLY A 315 13.30 3.43 -20.22
N LYS A 316 13.37 3.52 -21.56
CA LYS A 316 12.26 3.99 -22.42
C LYS A 316 11.18 2.93 -22.64
N GLN A 317 10.33 2.70 -21.67
CA GLN A 317 9.16 1.82 -21.82
C GLN A 317 8.03 2.27 -20.91
N ASN A 318 6.80 1.90 -21.27
CA ASN A 318 5.63 2.12 -20.45
C ASN A 318 5.60 1.21 -19.23
N GLY A 319 4.78 1.58 -18.22
CA GLY A 319 4.54 0.72 -17.07
C GLY A 319 5.47 0.98 -15.88
N HIS A 320 6.05 2.18 -15.76
CA HIS A 320 6.75 2.61 -14.57
C HIS A 320 5.92 3.62 -13.76
N VAL A 321 5.76 3.36 -12.48
CA VAL A 321 5.27 4.31 -11.47
C VAL A 321 6.38 4.54 -10.46
N PHE A 322 6.86 5.78 -10.33
CA PHE A 322 7.91 6.07 -9.37
C PHE A 322 7.36 6.11 -7.94
N ASN A 323 8.05 5.48 -7.02
CA ASN A 323 7.74 5.49 -5.58
C ASN A 323 9.00 5.18 -4.78
N LEU A 324 8.90 5.35 -3.46
CA LEU A 324 9.86 4.77 -2.54
C LEU A 324 9.62 3.25 -2.44
N GLY A 325 10.66 2.51 -2.13
CA GLY A 325 10.58 1.06 -1.87
C GLY A 325 9.86 0.70 -0.57
N HIS A 326 9.55 1.68 0.29
CA HIS A 326 8.69 1.58 1.49
C HIS A 326 8.26 2.99 1.93
N GLY A 327 7.49 3.08 3.01
CA GLY A 327 7.01 4.36 3.53
C GLY A 327 8.12 5.30 3.97
N ILE A 328 7.95 6.59 3.72
CA ILE A 328 8.86 7.66 4.17
C ILE A 328 9.02 7.65 5.70
N ALA A 329 10.23 7.92 6.16
CA ALA A 329 10.54 8.02 7.57
C ALA A 329 10.16 9.39 8.18
N PRO A 330 9.79 9.44 9.49
CA PRO A 330 9.27 10.67 10.12
C PRO A 330 10.25 11.82 10.21
N GLY A 331 11.56 11.56 10.15
CA GLY A 331 12.61 12.58 10.30
C GLY A 331 13.09 13.19 9.00
N VAL A 332 12.49 12.85 7.86
CA VAL A 332 12.85 13.42 6.56
C VAL A 332 12.45 14.89 6.48
N ASN A 333 13.34 15.72 5.89
CA ASN A 333 13.03 17.11 5.57
C ASN A 333 11.95 17.17 4.47
N PRO A 334 10.82 17.88 4.68
CA PRO A 334 9.78 18.07 3.66
C PRO A 334 10.31 18.66 2.33
N ASP A 335 11.32 19.52 2.35
CA ASP A 335 11.88 20.10 1.14
C ASP A 335 12.59 19.05 0.27
N HIS A 336 13.14 17.99 0.85
CA HIS A 336 13.74 16.88 0.10
C HIS A 336 12.69 16.07 -0.66
N VAL A 337 11.46 16.00 -0.15
CA VAL A 337 10.35 15.39 -0.88
C VAL A 337 9.96 16.21 -2.11
N LYS A 338 10.03 17.55 -2.01
CA LYS A 338 9.83 18.39 -3.19
C LYS A 338 10.89 18.13 -4.25
N VAL A 339 12.18 18.09 -3.87
CA VAL A 339 13.28 17.73 -4.78
C VAL A 339 13.04 16.37 -5.43
N PHE A 340 12.61 15.38 -4.66
CA PHE A 340 12.29 14.03 -5.17
C PHE A 340 11.20 14.09 -6.25
N VAL A 341 10.04 14.68 -5.96
CA VAL A 341 8.91 14.76 -6.90
C VAL A 341 9.26 15.54 -8.16
N ASP A 342 9.87 16.73 -8.00
CA ASP A 342 10.27 17.57 -9.12
C ASP A 342 11.29 16.86 -10.01
N SER A 343 12.27 16.16 -9.41
CA SER A 343 13.29 15.41 -10.16
C SER A 343 12.68 14.27 -10.97
N VAL A 344 11.69 13.55 -10.44
CA VAL A 344 11.01 12.49 -11.19
C VAL A 344 10.35 13.07 -12.45
N HIS A 345 9.58 14.15 -12.33
CA HIS A 345 8.90 14.74 -13.47
C HIS A 345 9.87 15.33 -14.50
N GLU A 346 10.88 16.10 -14.04
CA GLU A 346 11.84 16.74 -14.93
C GLU A 346 12.68 15.73 -15.71
N ILE A 347 13.22 14.72 -15.00
CA ILE A 347 14.16 13.76 -15.61
C ILE A 347 13.40 12.74 -16.46
N SER A 348 12.23 12.30 -16.03
CA SER A 348 11.51 11.23 -16.73
C SER A 348 11.00 11.62 -18.11
N ALA A 349 10.78 12.90 -18.39
CA ALA A 349 10.29 13.39 -19.69
C ALA A 349 11.12 12.85 -20.88
N GLN A 350 12.45 12.71 -20.73
CA GLN A 350 13.33 12.17 -21.77
C GLN A 350 13.11 10.68 -22.09
N TYR A 351 12.44 9.95 -21.21
CA TYR A 351 12.16 8.51 -21.38
C TYR A 351 10.79 8.24 -22.02
N HIS A 352 9.97 9.28 -22.24
CA HIS A 352 8.61 9.20 -22.77
C HIS A 352 8.44 9.91 -24.14
N ILE A 353 9.56 10.19 -24.83
CA ILE A 353 9.59 10.79 -26.16
C ILE A 353 9.57 9.73 -27.23
#